data_79d813a5540127e6f44c227c388d1b03
#
_entry.id   79d813a5540127e6f44c227c388d1b03
#
_cell.length_a   1.000
_cell.length_b   1.000
_cell.length_c   1.000
_cell.angle_alpha   90.00
_cell.angle_beta   90.00
_cell.angle_gamma   90.00
#
_symmetry.space_group_name_H-M   'P 1'
#
loop_
_entity.id
_entity.type
_entity.pdbx_description
1 polymer ?
#
loop_
_entity_poly.entity_id
_entity_poly.type
_entity_poly.pdbx_seq_one_letter_code
_entity_poly.pdbx_strand_id
1 'polypeptide(L)'
;DIPPEMNSTFSMLRLPPFPEIPEPFRGGFWARVCLAWTGDTEAGEKLLAPLREAAPVVIDTVEEMDYAAVDRIYLDPQDPLPARESCTLLRELTPRAVDAFLDQAGPAAGAGDYPLLMVEIRHMGGALARPADVEDAVCARDAEYLLEAVGVLAAPPMAEAVEHATR
;
A
#
# COMPACT_ATOMS: atom_id res chain seq x y z
N ASP A 1 -3.82 -18.43 -0.87
CA ASP A 1 -5.01 -17.78 -1.45
C ASP A 1 -5.60 -16.80 -0.44
N ILE A 2 -5.92 -15.58 -0.88
CA ILE A 2 -6.58 -14.57 -0.06
C ILE A 2 -8.09 -14.79 -0.19
N PRO A 3 -8.83 -14.93 0.93
CA PRO A 3 -10.26 -15.14 0.88
C PRO A 3 -11.00 -13.90 0.33
N PRO A 4 -12.20 -14.10 -0.29
CA PRO A 4 -12.94 -13.00 -0.92
C PRO A 4 -13.43 -11.92 0.06
N GLU A 5 -13.45 -12.22 1.35
CA GLU A 5 -13.80 -11.28 2.42
C GLU A 5 -12.63 -10.39 2.84
N MET A 6 -11.41 -10.63 2.31
CA MET A 6 -10.21 -9.86 2.65
C MET A 6 -9.79 -8.94 1.50
N ASN A 7 -9.53 -7.69 1.84
CA ASN A 7 -8.73 -6.79 1.02
C ASN A 7 -7.43 -6.48 1.75
N SER A 8 -6.33 -6.41 1.02
CA SER A 8 -5.02 -6.15 1.61
C SER A 8 -4.12 -5.34 0.69
N THR A 9 -3.24 -4.57 1.31
CA THR A 9 -2.17 -3.86 0.62
C THR A 9 -0.85 -4.08 1.36
N PHE A 10 0.22 -4.07 0.59
CA PHE A 10 1.59 -4.03 1.10
C PHE A 10 2.29 -2.80 0.53
N SER A 11 2.78 -1.92 1.39
CA SER A 11 3.43 -0.68 0.98
C SER A 11 4.85 -0.59 1.53
N MET A 12 5.75 -0.07 0.72
CA MET A 12 7.06 0.41 1.14
C MET A 12 7.04 1.92 1.21
N LEU A 13 7.29 2.46 2.39
CA LEU A 13 7.20 3.88 2.71
C LEU A 13 8.59 4.45 3.02
N ARG A 14 8.90 5.60 2.43
CA ARG A 14 10.05 6.43 2.80
C ARG A 14 9.54 7.75 3.32
N LEU A 15 9.41 7.82 4.64
CA LEU A 15 8.86 9.00 5.29
C LEU A 15 9.94 10.07 5.43
N PRO A 16 9.69 11.30 4.97
CA PRO A 16 10.64 12.38 5.10
C PRO A 16 10.83 12.80 6.57
N PRO A 17 11.92 13.49 6.92
CA PRO A 17 12.17 13.92 8.30
C PRO A 17 11.41 15.20 8.68
N PHE A 18 10.15 15.33 8.23
CA PHE A 18 9.32 16.52 8.51
C PHE A 18 8.73 16.48 9.93
N PRO A 19 8.60 17.64 10.59
CA PRO A 19 8.07 17.72 11.96
C PRO A 19 6.65 17.17 12.13
N GLU A 20 5.85 17.21 11.07
CA GLU A 20 4.46 16.73 11.03
C GLU A 20 4.38 15.20 11.15
N ILE A 21 5.45 14.50 10.79
CA ILE A 21 5.53 13.03 10.93
C ILE A 21 5.91 12.70 12.37
N PRO A 22 5.20 11.77 13.03
CA PRO A 22 5.54 11.32 14.38
C PRO A 22 7.01 10.86 14.48
N GLU A 23 7.70 11.26 15.53
CA GLU A 23 9.14 11.11 15.71
C GLU A 23 9.68 9.70 15.42
N PRO A 24 9.02 8.60 15.83
CA PRO A 24 9.53 7.24 15.54
C PRO A 24 9.61 6.91 14.05
N PHE A 25 8.88 7.63 13.19
CA PHE A 25 8.78 7.34 11.75
C PHE A 25 9.57 8.30 10.87
N ARG A 26 10.03 9.43 11.41
CA ARG A 26 10.74 10.48 10.64
C ARG A 26 12.00 9.96 9.99
N GLY A 27 12.15 10.24 8.69
CA GLY A 27 13.33 9.86 7.93
C GLY A 27 13.52 8.34 7.80
N GLY A 28 12.51 7.55 8.16
CA GLY A 28 12.59 6.10 8.18
C GLY A 28 12.07 5.43 6.90
N PHE A 29 12.54 4.20 6.72
CA PHE A 29 12.00 3.26 5.74
C PHE A 29 11.12 2.23 6.47
N TRP A 30 9.89 2.03 5.97
CA TRP A 30 8.89 1.21 6.63
C TRP A 30 8.20 0.28 5.64
N ALA A 31 8.01 -0.96 6.04
CA ALA A 31 7.07 -1.86 5.41
C ALA A 31 5.73 -1.77 6.16
N ARG A 32 4.64 -1.53 5.44
CA ARG A 32 3.29 -1.43 5.99
C ARG A 32 2.38 -2.45 5.32
N VAL A 33 1.60 -3.14 6.12
CA VAL A 33 0.48 -3.97 5.66
C VAL A 33 -0.80 -3.31 6.14
N CYS A 34 -1.71 -3.00 5.23
CA CYS A 34 -3.09 -2.64 5.56
C CYS A 34 -4.01 -3.76 5.11
N LEU A 35 -5.04 -4.02 5.89
CA LEU A 35 -6.02 -5.03 5.55
C LEU A 35 -7.41 -4.66 6.07
N ALA A 36 -8.41 -5.15 5.36
CA ALA A 36 -9.80 -5.13 5.79
C ALA A 36 -10.36 -6.55 5.69
N TRP A 37 -11.02 -6.98 6.74
CA TRP A 37 -11.66 -8.30 6.84
C TRP A 37 -13.13 -8.13 7.20
N THR A 38 -14.03 -8.71 6.42
CA THR A 38 -15.48 -8.62 6.63
C THR A 38 -16.11 -9.94 7.09
N GLY A 39 -15.29 -10.94 7.37
CA GLY A 39 -15.71 -12.23 7.87
C GLY A 39 -15.73 -12.31 9.40
N ASP A 40 -15.73 -13.53 9.92
CA ASP A 40 -15.70 -13.82 11.35
C ASP A 40 -14.37 -13.37 12.00
N THR A 41 -14.44 -12.76 13.18
CA THR A 41 -13.26 -12.19 13.87
C THR A 41 -12.21 -13.26 14.21
N GLU A 42 -12.62 -14.44 14.64
CA GLU A 42 -11.68 -15.53 14.98
C GLU A 42 -10.95 -16.04 13.72
N ALA A 43 -11.65 -16.10 12.58
CA ALA A 43 -11.04 -16.45 11.31
C ALA A 43 -10.06 -15.36 10.84
N GLY A 44 -10.40 -14.09 11.02
CA GLY A 44 -9.51 -12.95 10.74
C GLY A 44 -8.22 -13.00 11.56
N GLU A 45 -8.29 -13.25 12.85
CA GLU A 45 -7.11 -13.38 13.72
C GLU A 45 -6.18 -14.53 13.27
N LYS A 46 -6.73 -15.65 12.79
CA LYS A 46 -5.93 -16.77 12.24
C LYS A 46 -5.18 -16.37 10.95
N LEU A 47 -5.78 -15.51 10.13
CA LEU A 47 -5.14 -14.99 8.92
C LEU A 47 -4.04 -13.96 9.24
N LEU A 48 -4.19 -13.22 10.33
CA LEU A 48 -3.21 -12.22 10.77
C LEU A 48 -1.99 -12.81 11.47
N ALA A 49 -2.14 -13.92 12.17
CA ALA A 49 -1.06 -14.52 12.96
C ALA A 49 0.25 -14.70 12.17
N PRO A 50 0.26 -15.26 10.94
CA PRO A 50 1.49 -15.40 10.16
C PRO A 50 2.14 -14.07 9.77
N LEU A 51 1.34 -13.01 9.58
CA LEU A 51 1.85 -11.67 9.25
C LEU A 51 2.55 -11.04 10.47
N ARG A 52 1.97 -11.20 11.66
CA ARG A 52 2.55 -10.74 12.92
C ARG A 52 3.85 -11.48 13.28
N GLU A 53 3.99 -12.72 12.83
CA GLU A 53 5.20 -13.54 13.04
C GLU A 53 6.30 -13.31 11.99
N ALA A 54 5.96 -12.74 10.83
CA ALA A 54 6.89 -12.61 9.70
C ALA A 54 8.02 -11.61 9.97
N ALA A 55 7.79 -10.58 10.79
CA ALA A 55 8.77 -9.56 11.13
C ALA A 55 8.41 -8.87 12.47
N PRO A 56 9.38 -8.19 13.12
CA PRO A 56 9.07 -7.37 14.29
C PRO A 56 8.02 -6.30 13.96
N VAL A 57 6.91 -6.35 14.67
CA VAL A 57 5.83 -5.37 14.54
C VAL A 57 6.14 -4.15 15.41
N VAL A 58 6.19 -2.97 14.79
CA VAL A 58 6.44 -1.71 15.48
C VAL A 58 5.12 -1.08 15.96
N ILE A 59 4.10 -1.14 15.11
CA ILE A 59 2.73 -0.72 15.42
C ILE A 59 1.77 -1.76 14.87
N ASP A 60 0.80 -2.15 15.67
CA ASP A 60 -0.36 -2.95 15.28
C ASP A 60 -1.62 -2.17 15.65
N THR A 61 -2.37 -1.74 14.64
CA THR A 61 -3.63 -0.99 14.79
C THR A 61 -4.83 -1.80 14.32
N VAL A 62 -4.64 -3.10 14.08
CA VAL A 62 -5.74 -3.96 13.65
C VAL A 62 -6.72 -4.12 14.80
N GLU A 63 -7.94 -3.69 14.57
CA GLU A 63 -9.04 -3.73 15.54
C GLU A 63 -10.38 -3.97 14.84
N GLU A 64 -11.36 -4.47 15.55
CA GLU A 64 -12.73 -4.48 15.09
C GLU A 64 -13.29 -3.05 15.10
N MET A 65 -13.86 -2.61 13.96
CA MET A 65 -14.36 -1.24 13.81
C MET A 65 -15.66 -1.18 13.02
N ASP A 66 -16.44 -0.13 13.24
CA ASP A 66 -17.57 0.18 12.38
C ASP A 66 -17.11 0.58 10.98
N TYR A 67 -17.86 0.22 9.95
CA TYR A 67 -17.55 0.60 8.56
C TYR A 67 -17.41 2.12 8.37
N ALA A 68 -18.09 2.92 9.17
CA ALA A 68 -17.95 4.39 9.14
C ALA A 68 -16.53 4.90 9.48
N ALA A 69 -15.67 4.05 10.04
CA ALA A 69 -14.28 4.37 10.41
C ALA A 69 -13.25 3.79 9.44
N VAL A 70 -13.67 3.34 8.24
CA VAL A 70 -12.82 2.66 7.25
C VAL A 70 -11.64 3.50 6.76
N ASP A 71 -11.74 4.82 6.79
CA ASP A 71 -10.68 5.79 6.48
C ASP A 71 -9.46 5.66 7.41
N ARG A 72 -9.64 5.09 8.61
CA ARG A 72 -8.55 4.85 9.56
C ARG A 72 -7.60 3.72 9.15
N ILE A 73 -7.98 2.87 8.19
CA ILE A 73 -7.14 1.74 7.75
C ILE A 73 -5.85 2.23 7.10
N TYR A 74 -5.92 3.27 6.27
CA TYR A 74 -4.76 3.77 5.52
C TYR A 74 -4.03 4.91 6.22
N LEU A 75 -4.68 5.62 7.14
CA LEU A 75 -4.15 6.81 7.82
C LEU A 75 -3.64 7.87 6.82
N ASP A 76 -4.41 8.08 5.76
CA ASP A 76 -4.04 9.04 4.72
C ASP A 76 -4.01 10.47 5.26
N PRO A 77 -3.14 11.35 4.69
CA PRO A 77 -3.10 12.76 5.06
C PRO A 77 -4.47 13.43 4.91
N GLN A 78 -4.89 14.20 5.91
CA GLN A 78 -6.16 14.93 5.88
C GLN A 78 -6.06 16.22 5.06
N ASP A 79 -4.87 16.81 4.98
CA ASP A 79 -4.62 18.00 4.18
C ASP A 79 -4.15 17.62 2.78
N PRO A 80 -4.56 18.36 1.72
CA PRO A 80 -4.11 18.14 0.36
C PRO A 80 -2.60 18.28 0.24
N LEU A 81 -1.95 17.28 -0.37
CA LEU A 81 -0.54 17.31 -0.72
C LEU A 81 -0.37 17.31 -2.24
N PRO A 82 0.50 18.15 -2.81
CA PRO A 82 0.84 18.05 -4.23
C PRO A 82 1.61 16.74 -4.44
N ALA A 83 0.99 15.78 -5.10
CA ALA A 83 1.56 14.48 -5.37
C ALA A 83 1.40 14.10 -6.85
N ARG A 84 2.23 13.19 -7.30
CA ARG A 84 2.09 12.47 -8.56
C ARG A 84 2.02 11.00 -8.28
N GLU A 85 1.08 10.35 -8.93
CA GLU A 85 0.82 8.93 -8.83
C GLU A 85 0.98 8.26 -10.20
N SER A 86 1.40 7.01 -10.18
CA SER A 86 1.42 6.12 -11.34
C SER A 86 0.90 4.76 -10.92
N CYS A 87 -0.05 4.24 -11.69
CA CYS A 87 -0.68 2.96 -11.40
C CYS A 87 -0.53 1.99 -12.56
N THR A 88 -0.29 0.74 -12.25
CA THR A 88 -0.24 -0.37 -13.22
C THR A 88 -1.00 -1.57 -12.68
N LEU A 89 -1.86 -2.16 -13.51
CA LEU A 89 -2.58 -3.37 -13.17
C LEU A 89 -1.76 -4.61 -13.52
N LEU A 90 -1.70 -5.55 -12.60
CA LEU A 90 -1.00 -6.81 -12.76
C LEU A 90 -2.01 -7.97 -12.68
N ARG A 91 -1.88 -8.95 -13.57
CA ARG A 91 -2.72 -10.16 -13.57
C ARG A 91 -2.25 -11.18 -12.54
N GLU A 92 -0.98 -11.14 -12.19
CA GLU A 92 -0.36 -12.05 -11.23
C GLU A 92 0.84 -11.37 -10.57
N LEU A 93 1.17 -11.80 -9.36
CA LEU A 93 2.37 -11.40 -8.65
C LEU A 93 3.38 -12.56 -8.66
N THR A 94 4.14 -12.64 -9.76
CA THR A 94 5.17 -13.69 -9.91
C THR A 94 6.35 -13.44 -8.95
N PRO A 95 7.16 -14.48 -8.60
CA PRO A 95 8.40 -14.28 -7.86
C PRO A 95 9.31 -13.22 -8.48
N ARG A 96 9.42 -13.19 -9.82
CA ARG A 96 10.19 -12.17 -10.54
C ARG A 96 9.63 -10.75 -10.35
N ALA A 97 8.30 -10.61 -10.29
CA ALA A 97 7.67 -9.31 -10.02
C ALA A 97 7.94 -8.86 -8.59
N VAL A 98 7.93 -9.80 -7.62
CA VAL A 98 8.29 -9.51 -6.22
C VAL A 98 9.76 -9.10 -6.12
N ASP A 99 10.67 -9.82 -6.78
CA ASP A 99 12.10 -9.46 -6.80
C ASP A 99 12.30 -8.05 -7.39
N ALA A 100 11.66 -7.75 -8.53
CA ALA A 100 11.72 -6.42 -9.15
C ALA A 100 11.14 -5.32 -8.24
N PHE A 101 10.04 -5.59 -7.54
CA PHE A 101 9.48 -4.66 -6.56
C PHE A 101 10.48 -4.40 -5.40
N LEU A 102 11.12 -5.44 -4.88
CA LEU A 102 12.12 -5.32 -3.82
C LEU A 102 13.37 -4.57 -4.29
N ASP A 103 13.82 -4.83 -5.53
CA ASP A 103 14.98 -4.15 -6.12
C ASP A 103 14.71 -2.66 -6.34
N GLN A 104 13.49 -2.29 -6.74
CA GLN A 104 13.14 -0.92 -7.11
C GLN A 104 12.58 -0.10 -5.95
N ALA A 105 11.92 -0.71 -4.98
CA ALA A 105 11.26 -0.02 -3.88
C ALA A 105 11.78 -0.43 -2.49
N GLY A 106 12.49 -1.54 -2.38
CA GLY A 106 13.00 -2.09 -1.13
C GLY A 106 14.07 -1.25 -0.44
N PRO A 107 14.54 -1.68 0.73
CA PRO A 107 15.47 -0.90 1.55
C PRO A 107 16.80 -0.60 0.86
N ALA A 108 17.22 -1.43 -0.09
CA ALA A 108 18.45 -1.23 -0.87
C ALA A 108 18.27 -0.26 -2.07
N ALA A 109 17.05 0.02 -2.47
CA ALA A 109 16.73 0.93 -3.56
C ALA A 109 16.98 2.39 -3.11
N GLY A 110 18.13 2.95 -3.48
CA GLY A 110 18.41 4.38 -3.34
C GLY A 110 18.48 4.90 -1.90
N ALA A 111 19.57 4.58 -1.21
CA ALA A 111 19.91 5.30 0.01
C ALA A 111 20.22 6.77 -0.33
N GLY A 112 19.33 7.70 0.02
CA GLY A 112 19.53 9.15 -0.06
C GLY A 112 18.45 9.87 -0.85
N ASP A 113 18.47 9.85 -2.17
CA ASP A 113 17.62 10.70 -3.02
C ASP A 113 16.48 9.92 -3.72
N TYR A 114 15.92 8.93 -3.05
CA TYR A 114 14.80 8.17 -3.61
C TYR A 114 13.55 9.06 -3.69
N PRO A 115 12.97 9.26 -4.91
CA PRO A 115 11.97 10.31 -5.10
C PRO A 115 10.55 9.92 -4.66
N LEU A 116 10.29 8.62 -4.48
CA LEU A 116 8.94 8.16 -4.15
C LEU A 116 8.74 8.07 -2.64
N LEU A 117 7.61 8.57 -2.17
CA LEU A 117 7.15 8.45 -0.80
C LEU A 117 6.68 7.03 -0.51
N MET A 118 5.96 6.44 -1.47
CA MET A 118 5.32 5.14 -1.32
C MET A 118 5.37 4.36 -2.64
N VAL A 119 5.63 3.06 -2.53
CA VAL A 119 5.31 2.09 -3.59
C VAL A 119 4.48 0.97 -2.96
N GLU A 120 3.32 0.72 -3.52
CA GLU A 120 2.31 -0.16 -2.95
C GLU A 120 1.88 -1.24 -3.93
N ILE A 121 1.62 -2.44 -3.42
CA ILE A 121 0.91 -3.51 -4.13
C ILE A 121 -0.40 -3.73 -3.39
N ARG A 122 -1.51 -3.50 -4.09
CA ARG A 122 -2.87 -3.71 -3.59
C ARG A 122 -3.47 -4.96 -4.21
N HIS A 123 -4.04 -5.84 -3.40
CA HIS A 123 -4.78 -7.00 -3.86
C HIS A 123 -6.16 -6.56 -4.38
N MET A 124 -6.45 -6.87 -5.65
CA MET A 124 -7.68 -6.50 -6.35
C MET A 124 -8.61 -7.69 -6.61
N GLY A 125 -8.27 -8.85 -6.08
CA GLY A 125 -9.05 -10.07 -6.21
C GLY A 125 -10.26 -10.13 -5.28
N GLY A 126 -10.75 -11.34 -5.01
CA GLY A 126 -11.86 -11.57 -4.10
C GLY A 126 -13.17 -10.97 -4.62
N ALA A 127 -13.82 -10.15 -3.81
CA ALA A 127 -15.09 -9.51 -4.18
C ALA A 127 -14.95 -8.50 -5.33
N LEU A 128 -13.80 -7.83 -5.46
CA LEU A 128 -13.55 -6.86 -6.54
C LEU A 128 -13.46 -7.52 -7.91
N ALA A 129 -13.02 -8.77 -7.99
CA ALA A 129 -12.93 -9.53 -9.25
C ALA A 129 -14.30 -9.97 -9.79
N ARG A 130 -15.35 -9.90 -8.98
CA ARG A 130 -16.70 -10.34 -9.36
C ARG A 130 -17.48 -9.18 -9.96
N PRO A 131 -18.25 -9.41 -11.07
CA PRO A 131 -19.20 -8.43 -11.53
C PRO A 131 -20.20 -8.09 -10.42
N ALA A 132 -20.57 -6.82 -10.32
CA ALA A 132 -21.64 -6.41 -9.42
C ALA A 132 -23.02 -6.79 -9.97
N ASP A 133 -24.00 -6.99 -9.08
CA ASP A 133 -25.39 -7.24 -9.46
C ASP A 133 -26.02 -6.04 -10.18
N VAL A 134 -25.51 -4.85 -9.89
CA VAL A 134 -25.87 -3.58 -10.54
C VAL A 134 -24.66 -3.12 -11.34
N GLU A 135 -24.90 -2.71 -12.59
CA GLU A 135 -23.83 -2.21 -13.46
C GLU A 135 -23.09 -1.03 -12.81
N ASP A 136 -21.79 -1.12 -12.77
CA ASP A 136 -20.88 -0.13 -12.19
C ASP A 136 -19.76 0.27 -13.19
N ALA A 137 -18.94 1.26 -12.81
CA ALA A 137 -17.83 1.76 -13.61
C ALA A 137 -16.50 1.04 -13.34
N VAL A 138 -16.47 -0.02 -12.54
CA VAL A 138 -15.25 -0.76 -12.22
C VAL A 138 -14.83 -1.60 -13.43
N CYS A 139 -13.67 -1.29 -13.97
CA CYS A 139 -13.06 -2.01 -15.10
C CYS A 139 -11.94 -2.96 -14.65
N ALA A 140 -11.40 -3.72 -15.59
CA ALA A 140 -10.22 -4.57 -15.41
C ALA A 140 -10.32 -5.54 -14.21
N ARG A 141 -11.49 -6.14 -14.01
CA ARG A 141 -11.75 -7.10 -12.93
C ARG A 141 -10.94 -8.40 -13.03
N ASP A 142 -10.23 -8.59 -14.14
CA ASP A 142 -9.29 -9.67 -14.38
C ASP A 142 -7.87 -9.37 -13.83
N ALA A 143 -7.65 -8.16 -13.31
CA ALA A 143 -6.43 -7.82 -12.61
C ALA A 143 -6.49 -8.30 -11.15
N GLU A 144 -5.48 -9.05 -10.73
CA GLU A 144 -5.38 -9.50 -9.33
C GLU A 144 -4.71 -8.48 -8.42
N TYR A 145 -3.87 -7.61 -8.99
CA TYR A 145 -3.12 -6.61 -8.22
C TYR A 145 -3.07 -5.25 -8.93
N LEU A 146 -2.97 -4.21 -8.12
CA LEU A 146 -2.60 -2.86 -8.52
C LEU A 146 -1.23 -2.54 -7.92
N LEU A 147 -0.28 -2.16 -8.76
CA LEU A 147 0.98 -1.55 -8.35
C LEU A 147 0.81 -0.03 -8.44
N GLU A 148 1.07 0.66 -7.36
CA GLU A 148 0.98 2.12 -7.25
C GLU A 148 2.29 2.70 -6.76
N ALA A 149 2.70 3.81 -7.38
CA ALA A 149 3.88 4.58 -6.99
C ALA A 149 3.48 6.03 -6.75
N VAL A 150 3.81 6.56 -5.59
CA VAL A 150 3.44 7.92 -5.16
C VAL A 150 4.67 8.73 -4.81
N GLY A 151 4.81 9.90 -5.40
CA GLY A 151 5.84 10.87 -5.05
C GLY A 151 5.26 12.24 -4.72
N VAL A 152 5.81 12.93 -3.71
CA VAL A 152 5.39 14.26 -3.31
C VAL A 152 6.16 15.32 -4.09
N LEU A 153 5.44 16.30 -4.64
CA LEU A 153 6.01 17.39 -5.47
C LEU A 153 6.40 18.59 -4.59
N ALA A 154 7.28 18.36 -3.61
CA ALA A 154 7.61 19.38 -2.61
C ALA A 154 8.47 20.52 -3.14
N ALA A 155 9.35 20.29 -4.14
CA ALA A 155 10.24 21.28 -4.73
C ALA A 155 10.60 20.88 -6.17
N PRO A 156 10.98 21.85 -7.06
CA PRO A 156 11.24 21.55 -8.47
C PRO A 156 12.20 20.38 -8.75
N PRO A 157 13.37 20.24 -8.09
CA PRO A 157 14.25 19.11 -8.33
C PRO A 157 13.62 17.77 -7.95
N MET A 158 12.82 17.75 -6.88
CA MET A 158 12.07 16.56 -6.44
C MET A 158 10.97 16.23 -7.45
N ALA A 159 10.26 17.24 -7.96
CA ALA A 159 9.20 17.03 -8.94
C ALA A 159 9.72 16.37 -10.22
N GLU A 160 10.88 16.79 -10.75
CA GLU A 160 11.51 16.17 -11.91
C GLU A 160 11.91 14.71 -11.65
N ALA A 161 12.47 14.42 -10.46
CA ALA A 161 12.85 13.07 -10.07
C ALA A 161 11.62 12.15 -9.91
N VAL A 162 10.53 12.66 -9.31
CA VAL A 162 9.24 11.95 -9.20
C VAL A 162 8.65 11.68 -10.58
N GLU A 163 8.65 12.68 -11.46
CA GLU A 163 8.17 12.48 -12.84
C GLU A 163 8.95 11.42 -13.61
N HIS A 164 10.25 11.33 -13.40
CA HIS A 164 11.06 10.29 -14.02
C HIS A 164 10.75 8.90 -13.44
N ALA A 165 10.60 8.79 -12.14
CA ALA A 165 10.35 7.52 -11.44
C ALA A 165 8.92 6.98 -11.64
N THR A 166 7.96 7.82 -12.07
CA THR A 166 6.55 7.45 -12.29
C THR A 166 6.19 7.29 -13.78
N ARG A 167 7.15 7.24 -14.68
CA ARG A 167 6.97 6.94 -16.12
C ARG A 167 7.08 5.44 -16.41
#